data_97dbf0158af488c51927815f2fcae2b0
#
_entry.id   97dbf0158af488c51927815f2fcae2b0
#
_cell.length_a   1.000
_cell.length_b   1.000
_cell.length_c   1.000
_cell.angle_alpha   90.00
_cell.angle_beta   90.00
_cell.angle_gamma   90.00
#
_symmetry.space_group_name_H-M   'P 1'
#
loop_
_entity.id
_entity.type
_entity.pdbx_description
1 polymer ?
#
loop_
_entity_poly.entity_id
_entity_poly.type
_entity_poly.pdbx_seq_one_letter_code
_entity_poly.pdbx_strand_id
1 'polypeptide(L)'
;GFALGVALNHGGDASLSKLIVTSVDFSAFSPIVVMILAGLICFGFSNFISHSAATSLLVPVLGVVASGLGTALDSVGGPQAMLVGIAIASSVSMILPISTPPNAIAHSTGFIEQKDMMKVGIIIGLMGLVLGYAMLIFIGF
;
A
#
# COMPACT_ATOMS: atom_id res chain seq x y z
N GLY A 1 -6.22 12.93 1.04
CA GLY A 1 -5.63 11.75 1.69
C GLY A 1 -5.46 11.95 3.17
N PHE A 2 -4.65 12.91 3.62
CA PHE A 2 -4.34 13.12 5.04
C PHE A 2 -5.60 13.36 5.90
N ALA A 3 -6.49 14.25 5.49
CA ALA A 3 -7.74 14.55 6.21
C ALA A 3 -8.65 13.31 6.33
N LEU A 4 -8.71 12.47 5.30
CA LEU A 4 -9.43 11.20 5.32
C LEU A 4 -8.78 10.19 6.27
N GLY A 5 -7.45 10.09 6.27
CA GLY A 5 -6.72 9.23 7.20
C GLY A 5 -6.96 9.63 8.66
N VAL A 6 -6.95 10.94 8.94
CA VAL A 6 -7.29 11.46 10.28
C VAL A 6 -8.75 11.16 10.63
N ALA A 7 -9.68 11.36 9.70
CA ALA A 7 -11.11 11.09 9.93
C ALA A 7 -11.39 9.61 10.22
N LEU A 8 -10.72 8.70 9.50
CA LEU A 8 -10.85 7.25 9.72
C LEU A 8 -10.29 6.80 11.07
N ASN A 9 -9.32 7.53 11.61
CA ASN A 9 -8.70 7.23 12.90
C ASN A 9 -9.27 8.09 14.05
N HIS A 10 -10.15 9.04 13.73
CA HIS A 10 -10.82 9.88 14.72
C HIS A 10 -11.94 9.09 15.38
N GLY A 11 -12.02 9.14 16.69
CA GLY A 11 -13.09 8.45 17.44
C GLY A 11 -12.59 7.39 18.44
N GLY A 12 -11.27 7.27 18.63
CA GLY A 12 -10.70 6.35 19.62
C GLY A 12 -11.14 4.90 19.40
N ASP A 13 -11.86 4.33 20.35
CA ASP A 13 -12.29 2.93 20.27
C ASP A 13 -13.38 2.66 19.23
N ALA A 14 -14.09 3.70 18.79
CA ALA A 14 -15.10 3.62 17.72
C ALA A 14 -14.53 4.00 16.33
N SER A 15 -13.21 4.13 16.19
CA SER A 15 -12.61 4.45 14.89
C SER A 15 -12.81 3.32 13.89
N LEU A 16 -13.01 3.69 12.61
CA LEU A 16 -13.16 2.72 11.51
C LEU A 16 -11.96 1.79 11.42
N SER A 17 -10.75 2.28 11.70
CA SER A 17 -9.53 1.48 11.73
C SER A 17 -9.59 0.38 12.79
N LYS A 18 -10.07 0.69 14.00
CA LYS A 18 -10.26 -0.33 15.05
C LYS A 18 -11.39 -1.30 14.70
N LEU A 19 -12.50 -0.83 14.15
CA LEU A 19 -13.58 -1.70 13.70
C LEU A 19 -13.12 -2.72 12.67
N ILE A 20 -12.27 -2.31 11.72
CA ILE A 20 -11.68 -3.23 10.73
C ILE A 20 -10.81 -4.28 11.42
N VAL A 21 -9.95 -3.86 12.37
CA VAL A 21 -9.06 -4.79 13.08
C VAL A 21 -9.84 -5.76 13.98
N THR A 22 -10.91 -5.33 14.61
CA THR A 22 -11.73 -6.20 15.47
C THR A 22 -12.68 -7.09 14.68
N SER A 23 -13.05 -6.70 13.46
CA SER A 23 -13.97 -7.48 12.61
C SER A 23 -13.25 -8.57 11.81
N VAL A 24 -11.95 -8.45 11.61
CA VAL A 24 -11.13 -9.42 10.87
C VAL A 24 -10.15 -10.06 11.85
N ASP A 25 -10.23 -11.37 11.99
CA ASP A 25 -9.26 -12.13 12.77
C ASP A 25 -7.96 -12.31 11.96
N PHE A 26 -7.07 -11.32 12.09
CA PHE A 26 -5.77 -11.36 11.42
C PHE A 26 -4.83 -12.42 11.99
N SER A 27 -5.12 -12.96 13.18
CA SER A 27 -4.29 -14.00 13.81
C SER A 27 -4.37 -15.34 13.04
N ALA A 28 -5.42 -15.52 12.24
CA ALA A 28 -5.57 -16.69 11.37
C ALA A 28 -4.62 -16.67 10.15
N PHE A 29 -4.03 -15.51 9.83
CA PHE A 29 -3.17 -15.34 8.67
C PHE A 29 -1.70 -15.23 9.08
N SER A 30 -0.81 -15.81 8.25
CA SER A 30 0.63 -15.57 8.42
C SER A 30 0.94 -14.07 8.28
N PRO A 31 1.84 -13.49 9.13
CA PRO A 31 2.22 -12.09 9.05
C PRO A 31 2.71 -11.66 7.66
N ILE A 32 3.43 -12.55 6.96
CA ILE A 32 3.86 -12.32 5.58
C ILE A 32 2.66 -12.14 4.65
N VAL A 33 1.62 -12.95 4.80
CA VAL A 33 0.41 -12.87 3.97
C VAL A 33 -0.32 -11.55 4.23
N VAL A 34 -0.45 -11.13 5.49
CA VAL A 34 -1.07 -9.85 5.83
C VAL A 34 -0.28 -8.69 5.23
N MET A 35 1.04 -8.72 5.32
CA MET A 35 1.92 -7.70 4.75
C MET A 35 1.78 -7.62 3.22
N ILE A 36 1.77 -8.76 2.53
CA ILE A 36 1.61 -8.82 1.07
C ILE A 36 0.22 -8.32 0.66
N LEU A 37 -0.84 -8.75 1.34
CA LEU A 37 -2.20 -8.29 1.06
C LEU A 37 -2.35 -6.79 1.28
N ALA A 38 -1.80 -6.24 2.36
CA ALA A 38 -1.78 -4.81 2.61
C ALA A 38 -1.09 -4.04 1.48
N GLY A 39 0.05 -4.55 0.98
CA GLY A 39 0.74 -3.98 -0.16
C GLY A 39 -0.05 -4.06 -1.46
N LEU A 40 -0.69 -5.19 -1.74
CA LEU A 40 -1.53 -5.35 -2.94
C LEU A 40 -2.72 -4.39 -2.91
N ILE A 41 -3.36 -4.22 -1.78
CA ILE A 41 -4.45 -3.25 -1.58
C ILE A 41 -3.92 -1.83 -1.83
N CYS A 42 -2.77 -1.49 -1.23
CA CYS A 42 -2.15 -0.18 -1.43
C CYS A 42 -1.75 0.04 -2.89
N PHE A 43 -1.15 -0.94 -3.55
CA PHE A 43 -0.82 -0.92 -4.97
C PHE A 43 -2.06 -0.66 -5.83
N GLY A 44 -3.16 -1.38 -5.57
CA GLY A 44 -4.43 -1.18 -6.28
C GLY A 44 -4.96 0.24 -6.11
N PHE A 45 -5.11 0.70 -4.87
CA PHE A 45 -5.61 2.05 -4.58
C PHE A 45 -4.75 3.16 -5.17
N SER A 46 -3.42 3.02 -5.09
CA SER A 46 -2.48 4.04 -5.59
C SER A 46 -2.54 4.25 -7.10
N ASN A 47 -3.06 3.30 -7.86
CA ASN A 47 -3.28 3.49 -9.29
C ASN A 47 -4.46 4.41 -9.62
N PHE A 48 -5.46 4.50 -8.73
CA PHE A 48 -6.65 5.33 -8.95
C PHE A 48 -6.56 6.69 -8.27
N ILE A 49 -5.81 6.77 -7.18
CA ILE A 49 -5.55 8.02 -6.45
C ILE A 49 -4.04 8.25 -6.37
N SER A 50 -3.61 9.47 -6.09
CA SER A 50 -2.16 9.74 -5.99
C SER A 50 -1.50 8.87 -4.91
N HIS A 51 -0.22 8.52 -5.09
CA HIS A 51 0.58 7.73 -4.14
C HIS A 51 0.51 8.32 -2.71
N SER A 52 0.67 9.64 -2.60
CA SER A 52 0.59 10.34 -1.31
C SER A 52 -0.79 10.23 -0.68
N ALA A 53 -1.86 10.30 -1.47
CA ALA A 53 -3.22 10.17 -0.98
C ALA A 53 -3.50 8.73 -0.51
N ALA A 54 -3.09 7.72 -1.29
CA ALA A 54 -3.23 6.31 -0.92
C ALA A 54 -2.48 5.99 0.37
N THR A 55 -1.22 6.41 0.47
CA THR A 55 -0.38 6.19 1.65
C THR A 55 -0.96 6.90 2.88
N SER A 56 -1.38 8.16 2.75
CA SER A 56 -1.97 8.91 3.85
C SER A 56 -3.29 8.33 4.35
N LEU A 57 -4.01 7.61 3.50
CA LEU A 57 -5.25 6.94 3.86
C LEU A 57 -4.97 5.58 4.51
N LEU A 58 -4.06 4.79 3.95
CA LEU A 58 -3.86 3.40 4.34
C LEU A 58 -2.89 3.24 5.52
N VAL A 59 -1.88 4.10 5.66
CA VAL A 59 -0.89 4.00 6.76
C VAL A 59 -1.54 4.03 8.14
N PRO A 60 -2.47 4.94 8.47
CA PRO A 60 -3.13 4.91 9.77
C PRO A 60 -3.92 3.62 10.02
N VAL A 61 -4.65 3.14 9.00
CA VAL A 61 -5.45 1.92 9.11
C VAL A 61 -4.56 0.70 9.30
N LEU A 62 -3.56 0.55 8.42
CA LEU A 62 -2.64 -0.59 8.46
C LEU A 62 -1.66 -0.52 9.63
N GLY A 63 -1.39 0.68 10.15
CA GLY A 63 -0.64 0.86 11.41
C GLY A 63 -1.39 0.27 12.61
N VAL A 64 -2.71 0.39 12.65
CA VAL A 64 -3.53 -0.25 13.70
C VAL A 64 -3.54 -1.77 13.51
N VAL A 65 -3.63 -2.27 12.28
CA VAL A 65 -3.50 -3.71 11.97
C VAL A 65 -2.13 -4.24 12.43
N ALA A 66 -1.05 -3.52 12.11
CA ALA A 66 0.30 -3.88 12.52
C ALA A 66 0.46 -3.93 14.04
N SER A 67 -0.13 -2.96 14.75
CA SER A 67 -0.12 -2.94 16.21
C SER A 67 -0.92 -4.10 16.81
N GLY A 68 -2.02 -4.50 16.16
CA GLY A 68 -2.84 -5.64 16.57
C GLY A 68 -2.15 -6.99 16.38
N LEU A 69 -1.29 -7.12 15.38
CA LEU A 69 -0.47 -8.31 15.15
C LEU A 69 0.70 -8.43 16.15
N GLY A 70 1.11 -7.31 16.78
CA GLY A 70 2.12 -7.29 17.82
C GLY A 70 3.43 -7.98 17.42
N THR A 71 3.93 -8.86 18.29
CA THR A 71 5.18 -9.61 18.10
C THR A 71 5.13 -10.62 16.95
N ALA A 72 3.96 -10.94 16.39
CA ALA A 72 3.86 -11.81 15.22
C ALA A 72 4.59 -11.23 14.00
N LEU A 73 4.64 -9.89 13.88
CA LEU A 73 5.36 -9.21 12.80
C LEU A 73 6.88 -9.19 13.00
N ASP A 74 7.43 -9.51 14.17
CA ASP A 74 8.86 -9.46 14.42
C ASP A 74 9.63 -10.41 13.49
N SER A 75 9.00 -11.50 13.08
CA SER A 75 9.57 -12.46 12.11
C SER A 75 9.79 -11.88 10.72
N VAL A 76 9.15 -10.76 10.39
CA VAL A 76 9.20 -10.12 9.07
C VAL A 76 9.68 -8.66 9.14
N GLY A 77 10.35 -8.28 10.23
CA GLY A 77 10.89 -6.93 10.42
C GLY A 77 9.96 -5.96 11.16
N GLY A 78 8.94 -6.49 11.83
CA GLY A 78 8.06 -5.72 12.69
C GLY A 78 7.07 -4.79 11.95
N PRO A 79 6.36 -3.93 12.71
CA PRO A 79 5.41 -2.97 12.14
C PRO A 79 6.04 -2.01 11.13
N GLN A 80 7.34 -1.71 11.30
CA GLN A 80 8.07 -0.81 10.40
C GLN A 80 8.20 -1.41 9.00
N ALA A 81 8.52 -2.71 8.90
CA ALA A 81 8.59 -3.40 7.62
C ALA A 81 7.26 -3.36 6.87
N MET A 82 6.14 -3.51 7.57
CA MET A 82 4.81 -3.38 6.98
C MET A 82 4.58 -1.97 6.40
N LEU A 83 4.95 -0.92 7.13
CA LEU A 83 4.81 0.47 6.66
C LEU A 83 5.72 0.75 5.45
N VAL A 84 6.95 0.23 5.46
CA VAL A 84 7.86 0.33 4.32
C VAL A 84 7.32 -0.44 3.11
N GLY A 85 6.75 -1.62 3.32
CA GLY A 85 6.07 -2.39 2.28
C GLY A 85 4.94 -1.61 1.61
N ILE A 86 4.13 -0.89 2.39
CA ILE A 86 3.07 0.00 1.89
C ILE A 86 3.67 1.13 1.04
N ALA A 87 4.75 1.75 1.52
CA ALA A 87 5.44 2.82 0.79
C ALA A 87 6.02 2.33 -0.54
N ILE A 88 6.64 1.15 -0.56
CA ILE A 88 7.12 0.50 -1.78
C ILE A 88 5.94 0.25 -2.73
N ALA A 89 4.88 -0.39 -2.25
CA ALA A 89 3.71 -0.74 -3.05
C ALA A 89 3.06 0.50 -3.68
N SER A 90 2.91 1.59 -2.93
CA SER A 90 2.39 2.85 -3.47
C SER A 90 3.32 3.45 -4.52
N SER A 91 4.63 3.41 -4.29
CA SER A 91 5.62 4.05 -5.18
C SER A 91 5.74 3.36 -6.54
N VAL A 92 5.51 2.04 -6.62
CA VAL A 92 5.57 1.28 -7.88
C VAL A 92 4.25 1.27 -8.64
N SER A 93 3.22 1.93 -8.13
CA SER A 93 1.88 2.01 -8.73
C SER A 93 1.85 3.08 -9.83
N MET A 94 2.15 2.70 -11.06
CA MET A 94 2.21 3.63 -12.19
C MET A 94 1.46 3.13 -13.44
N ILE A 95 0.36 2.39 -13.22
CA ILE A 95 -0.39 1.75 -14.31
C ILE A 95 -1.21 2.79 -15.09
N LEU A 96 -1.83 3.73 -14.42
CA LEU A 96 -2.73 4.71 -15.03
C LEU A 96 -2.07 6.08 -15.20
N PRO A 97 -2.49 6.86 -16.22
CA PRO A 97 -2.01 8.24 -16.39
C PRO A 97 -2.23 9.12 -15.16
N ILE A 98 -3.32 8.88 -14.42
CA ILE A 98 -3.69 9.67 -13.22
C ILE A 98 -2.90 9.28 -11.96
N SER A 99 -2.17 8.17 -11.98
CA SER A 99 -1.46 7.69 -10.79
C SER A 99 -0.32 8.60 -10.37
N THR A 100 0.38 9.23 -11.35
CA THR A 100 1.46 10.17 -11.07
C THR A 100 1.43 11.38 -12.00
N PRO A 101 1.89 12.57 -11.55
CA PRO A 101 2.00 13.74 -12.41
C PRO A 101 2.85 13.51 -13.68
N PRO A 102 4.01 12.84 -13.63
CA PRO A 102 4.77 12.54 -14.85
C PRO A 102 3.99 11.70 -15.86
N ASN A 103 3.23 10.71 -15.39
CA ASN A 103 2.40 9.89 -16.28
C ASN A 103 1.29 10.71 -16.94
N ALA A 104 0.64 11.61 -16.18
CA ALA A 104 -0.38 12.50 -16.72
C ALA A 104 0.19 13.43 -17.79
N ILE A 105 1.38 14.00 -17.56
CA ILE A 105 2.06 14.87 -18.51
C ILE A 105 2.42 14.07 -19.78
N ALA A 106 3.03 12.89 -19.63
CA ALA A 106 3.40 12.05 -20.76
C ALA A 106 2.19 11.67 -21.63
N HIS A 107 1.07 11.29 -20.98
CA HIS A 107 -0.17 10.97 -21.66
C HIS A 107 -0.79 12.20 -22.38
N SER A 108 -0.71 13.39 -21.77
CA SER A 108 -1.27 14.63 -22.33
C SER A 108 -0.58 15.09 -23.63
N THR A 109 0.62 14.59 -23.91
CA THR A 109 1.32 14.87 -25.18
C THR A 109 0.62 14.25 -26.40
N GLY A 110 -0.24 13.25 -26.18
CA GLY A 110 -0.94 12.52 -27.24
C GLY A 110 -0.07 11.49 -27.97
N PHE A 111 1.24 11.37 -27.63
CA PHE A 111 2.14 10.39 -28.25
C PHE A 111 2.05 9.00 -27.61
N ILE A 112 1.52 8.90 -26.39
CA ILE A 112 1.45 7.65 -25.62
C ILE A 112 -0.01 7.33 -25.35
N GLU A 113 -0.45 6.18 -25.84
CA GLU A 113 -1.80 5.68 -25.54
C GLU A 113 -1.90 5.14 -24.12
N GLN A 114 -3.06 5.31 -23.50
CA GLN A 114 -3.33 4.78 -22.16
C GLN A 114 -3.07 3.26 -22.08
N LYS A 115 -3.41 2.52 -23.16
CA LYS A 115 -3.20 1.06 -23.21
C LYS A 115 -1.74 0.66 -23.09
N ASP A 116 -0.84 1.43 -23.69
CA ASP A 116 0.59 1.15 -23.65
C ASP A 116 1.17 1.48 -22.27
N MET A 117 0.73 2.59 -21.69
CA MET A 117 1.07 2.92 -20.30
C MET A 117 0.61 1.82 -19.34
N MET A 118 -0.61 1.30 -19.50
CA MET A 118 -1.13 0.23 -18.66
C MET A 118 -0.31 -1.05 -18.79
N LYS A 119 0.04 -1.48 -20.00
CA LYS A 119 0.85 -2.69 -20.23
C LYS A 119 2.20 -2.60 -19.53
N VAL A 120 2.91 -1.51 -19.78
CA VAL A 120 4.23 -1.27 -19.20
C VAL A 120 4.13 -1.08 -17.68
N GLY A 121 3.15 -0.30 -17.23
CA GLY A 121 2.91 -0.04 -15.81
C GLY A 121 2.57 -1.28 -15.01
N ILE A 122 1.79 -2.21 -15.56
CA ILE A 122 1.50 -3.50 -14.90
C ILE A 122 2.78 -4.32 -14.76
N ILE A 123 3.56 -4.46 -15.83
CA ILE A 123 4.79 -5.27 -15.81
C ILE A 123 5.79 -4.68 -14.82
N ILE A 124 6.09 -3.40 -14.93
CA ILE A 124 7.05 -2.72 -14.06
C ILE A 124 6.54 -2.67 -12.62
N GLY A 125 5.26 -2.36 -12.42
CA GLY A 125 4.65 -2.28 -11.11
C GLY A 125 4.68 -3.63 -10.37
N LEU A 126 4.31 -4.72 -11.04
CA LEU A 126 4.37 -6.07 -10.44
C LEU A 126 5.81 -6.51 -10.18
N MET A 127 6.73 -6.28 -11.12
CA MET A 127 8.15 -6.58 -10.91
C MET A 127 8.71 -5.78 -9.73
N GLY A 128 8.42 -4.49 -9.66
CA GLY A 128 8.84 -3.63 -8.56
C GLY A 128 8.27 -4.07 -7.22
N LEU A 129 7.01 -4.49 -7.21
CA LEU A 129 6.36 -5.01 -6.01
C LEU A 129 7.01 -6.32 -5.54
N VAL A 130 7.23 -7.27 -6.45
CA VAL A 130 7.89 -8.55 -6.13
C VAL A 130 9.31 -8.32 -5.62
N LEU A 131 10.11 -7.51 -6.32
CA LEU A 131 11.48 -7.22 -5.91
C LEU A 131 11.53 -6.45 -4.59
N GLY A 132 10.66 -5.46 -4.41
CA GLY A 132 10.59 -4.69 -3.17
C GLY A 132 10.23 -5.55 -1.95
N TYR A 133 9.24 -6.43 -2.09
CA TYR A 133 8.86 -7.35 -1.01
C TYR A 133 9.88 -8.46 -0.79
N ALA A 134 10.50 -8.98 -1.86
CA ALA A 134 11.60 -9.92 -1.73
C ALA A 134 12.77 -9.29 -0.95
N MET A 135 13.16 -8.07 -1.31
CA MET A 135 14.21 -7.34 -0.60
C MET A 135 13.84 -7.14 0.88
N LEU A 136 12.62 -6.76 1.17
CA LEU A 136 12.12 -6.51 2.52
C LEU A 136 12.12 -7.77 3.38
N ILE A 137 11.78 -8.92 2.81
CA ILE A 137 11.74 -10.21 3.51
C ILE A 137 13.14 -10.80 3.69
N PHE A 138 14.03 -10.69 2.67
CA PHE A 138 15.35 -11.35 2.70
C PHE A 138 16.44 -10.52 3.38
N ILE A 139 16.38 -9.19 3.30
CA ILE A 139 17.40 -8.32 3.88
C ILE A 139 17.02 -7.96 5.32
N GLY A 140 15.72 -7.93 5.62
CA GLY A 140 15.19 -7.53 6.92
C GLY A 140 15.35 -6.01 7.18
N PHE A 141 14.79 -5.55 8.26
CA PHE A 141 15.01 -4.22 8.85
C PHE A 141 15.56 -4.38 10.24
#